data_474e52b0e85ed32edbf12c08c1ef1667
#
_entry.id   474e52b0e85ed32edbf12c08c1ef1667
#
_cell.length_a   1.000
_cell.length_b   1.000
_cell.length_c   1.000
_cell.angle_alpha   90.00
_cell.angle_beta   90.00
_cell.angle_gamma   90.00
#
_symmetry.space_group_name_H-M   'P 1'
#
loop_
_entity.id
_entity.type
_entity.pdbx_description
1 polymer ?
#
loop_
_entity_poly.entity_id
_entity_poly.type
_entity_poly.pdbx_seq_one_letter_code
_entity_poly.pdbx_strand_id
1 'polypeptide(L)'
;GSPAILVVVYGNRDYEDALLELRDTAVQLGFVPLTAGTFIGEHSFSTPELPIAAGRPDADDLQQAREFGKNSLEKWEKLQAAGTPITELTVKGNFPYKQLTPGVPACPTCTDGCFACGECIEVCPTHAIHFSEDQSSIETDIHKCIKCCACVKYCPNEAREFSTCWRSEE
;
A
#
# COMPACT_ATOMS: atom_id res chain seq x y z
N GLY A 1 -18.47 20.44 4.45
CA GLY A 1 -17.88 19.10 4.46
C GLY A 1 -17.10 18.86 5.74
N SER A 2 -16.89 17.59 6.08
CA SER A 2 -16.09 17.20 7.24
C SER A 2 -14.59 17.41 6.95
N PRO A 3 -13.79 17.92 7.90
CA PRO A 3 -12.36 18.02 7.73
C PRO A 3 -11.73 16.62 7.58
N ALA A 4 -10.69 16.52 6.77
CA ALA A 4 -9.97 15.27 6.54
C ALA A 4 -8.45 15.48 6.59
N ILE A 5 -7.74 14.50 7.15
CA ILE A 5 -6.29 14.38 7.09
C ILE A 5 -6.00 13.27 6.08
N LEU A 6 -5.21 13.58 5.05
CA LEU A 6 -4.91 12.66 3.97
C LEU A 6 -3.53 12.04 4.16
N VAL A 7 -3.45 10.71 4.07
CA VAL A 7 -2.20 9.99 4.26
C VAL A 7 -2.01 8.95 3.16
N VAL A 8 -0.83 8.95 2.55
CA VAL A 8 -0.37 7.92 1.62
C VAL A 8 0.85 7.22 2.22
N VAL A 9 0.82 5.89 2.28
CA VAL A 9 1.99 5.08 2.63
C VAL A 9 2.54 4.44 1.36
N TYR A 10 3.85 4.48 1.17
CA TYR A 10 4.49 3.98 -0.04
C TYR A 10 5.83 3.30 0.24
N GLY A 11 6.30 2.47 -0.72
CA GLY A 11 7.49 1.63 -0.57
C GLY A 11 8.80 2.31 -0.93
N ASN A 12 8.94 3.62 -0.67
CA ASN A 12 10.17 4.43 -0.86
C ASN A 12 10.68 4.57 -2.31
N ARG A 13 9.93 4.17 -3.33
CA ARG A 13 10.26 4.48 -4.72
C ARG A 13 9.74 5.87 -5.11
N ASP A 14 8.46 5.97 -5.31
CA ASP A 14 7.69 7.20 -5.55
C ASP A 14 6.22 6.92 -5.24
N TYR A 15 5.47 7.93 -4.83
CA TYR A 15 4.02 7.88 -4.70
C TYR A 15 3.29 8.57 -5.86
N GLU A 16 4.07 9.13 -6.81
CA GLU A 16 3.58 9.72 -8.07
C GLU A 16 2.39 10.67 -7.84
N ASP A 17 1.23 10.34 -8.41
CA ASP A 17 0.02 11.16 -8.29
C ASP A 17 -0.95 10.71 -7.18
N ALA A 18 -0.59 9.67 -6.41
CA ALA A 18 -1.50 9.04 -5.44
C ALA A 18 -2.04 10.02 -4.37
N LEU A 19 -1.23 10.99 -3.94
CA LEU A 19 -1.67 11.97 -2.95
C LEU A 19 -2.63 12.99 -3.57
N LEU A 20 -2.41 13.37 -4.83
CA LEU A 20 -3.30 14.27 -5.57
C LEU A 20 -4.64 13.59 -5.85
N GLU A 21 -4.62 12.34 -6.31
CA GLU A 21 -5.83 11.54 -6.56
C GLU A 21 -6.64 11.34 -5.28
N LEU A 22 -5.96 11.05 -4.15
CA LEU A 22 -6.61 10.94 -2.84
C LEU A 22 -7.27 12.27 -2.42
N ARG A 23 -6.57 13.41 -2.62
CA ARG A 23 -7.13 14.74 -2.34
C ARG A 23 -8.38 14.99 -3.18
N ASP A 24 -8.31 14.77 -4.48
CA ASP A 24 -9.41 15.03 -5.41
C ASP A 24 -10.61 14.12 -5.12
N THR A 25 -10.35 12.85 -4.83
CA THR A 25 -11.38 11.89 -4.42
C THR A 25 -12.06 12.32 -3.12
N ALA A 26 -11.28 12.74 -2.11
CA ALA A 26 -11.83 13.24 -0.85
C ALA A 26 -12.73 14.46 -1.05
N VAL A 27 -12.30 15.41 -1.89
CA VAL A 27 -13.09 16.59 -2.23
C VAL A 27 -14.38 16.21 -2.95
N GLN A 28 -14.32 15.30 -3.92
CA GLN A 28 -15.50 14.80 -4.64
C GLN A 28 -16.52 14.14 -3.71
N LEU A 29 -16.04 13.45 -2.67
CA LEU A 29 -16.87 12.85 -1.63
C LEU A 29 -17.37 13.83 -0.56
N GLY A 30 -17.08 15.13 -0.70
CA GLY A 30 -17.56 16.18 0.19
C GLY A 30 -16.72 16.39 1.45
N PHE A 31 -15.51 15.82 1.53
CA PHE A 31 -14.55 16.16 2.58
C PHE A 31 -13.81 17.46 2.29
N VAL A 32 -13.27 18.06 3.34
CA VAL A 32 -12.44 19.28 3.23
C VAL A 32 -11.03 18.93 3.74
N PRO A 33 -10.06 18.68 2.83
CA PRO A 33 -8.70 18.33 3.21
C PRO A 33 -8.02 19.41 4.05
N LEU A 34 -7.66 19.08 5.28
CA LEU A 34 -6.98 19.95 6.24
C LEU A 34 -5.46 19.93 6.08
N THR A 35 -4.91 18.72 6.02
CA THR A 35 -3.48 18.43 5.86
C THR A 35 -3.30 17.15 5.04
N ALA A 36 -2.11 17.00 4.45
CA ALA A 36 -1.72 15.78 3.75
C ALA A 36 -0.27 15.43 4.07
N GLY A 37 0.03 14.13 4.13
CA GLY A 37 1.37 13.60 4.36
C GLY A 37 1.61 12.28 3.65
N THR A 38 2.89 11.99 3.40
CA THR A 38 3.33 10.71 2.84
C THR A 38 4.34 10.07 3.77
N PHE A 39 4.21 8.76 3.99
CA PHE A 39 5.07 8.02 4.92
C PHE A 39 5.62 6.78 4.23
N ILE A 40 6.85 6.41 4.60
CA ILE A 40 7.53 5.25 4.03
C ILE A 40 7.15 4.01 4.84
N GLY A 41 6.86 2.92 4.13
CA GLY A 41 6.77 1.58 4.66
C GLY A 41 7.67 0.63 3.88
N GLU A 42 8.03 -0.50 4.45
CA GLU A 42 8.76 -1.53 3.71
C GLU A 42 7.95 -1.97 2.49
N HIS A 43 8.59 -2.00 1.34
CA HIS A 43 7.95 -2.39 0.10
C HIS A 43 7.50 -3.85 0.15
N SER A 44 6.33 -4.15 -0.42
CA SER A 44 5.79 -5.53 -0.43
C SER A 44 6.71 -6.53 -1.13
N PHE A 45 7.53 -6.08 -2.08
CA PHE A 45 8.52 -6.89 -2.79
C PHE A 45 9.92 -6.88 -2.15
N SER A 46 10.09 -6.27 -0.98
CA SER A 46 11.37 -6.31 -0.26
C SER A 46 11.69 -7.74 0.15
N THR A 47 12.91 -8.19 -0.15
CA THR A 47 13.47 -9.46 0.29
C THR A 47 14.84 -9.24 0.94
N PRO A 48 15.41 -10.21 1.65
CA PRO A 48 16.77 -10.10 2.17
C PRO A 48 17.83 -9.83 1.08
N GLU A 49 17.62 -10.38 -0.13
CA GLU A 49 18.53 -10.25 -1.27
C GLU A 49 18.33 -8.92 -2.01
N LEU A 50 17.10 -8.38 -1.98
CA LEU A 50 16.73 -7.12 -2.60
C LEU A 50 15.94 -6.27 -1.60
N PRO A 51 16.61 -5.65 -0.61
CA PRO A 51 15.91 -4.87 0.39
C PRO A 51 15.41 -3.54 -0.18
N ILE A 52 14.10 -3.30 -0.06
CA ILE A 52 13.45 -2.06 -0.49
C ILE A 52 12.76 -1.43 0.72
N ALA A 53 13.35 -0.40 1.29
CA ALA A 53 12.93 0.22 2.54
C ALA A 53 12.76 -0.79 3.69
N ALA A 54 13.66 -1.78 3.76
CA ALA A 54 13.62 -2.82 4.79
C ALA A 54 13.67 -2.20 6.20
N GLY A 55 12.83 -2.72 7.09
CA GLY A 55 12.72 -2.23 8.47
C GLY A 55 11.97 -0.89 8.62
N ARG A 56 11.37 -0.36 7.54
CA ARG A 56 10.56 0.86 7.61
C ARG A 56 9.07 0.53 7.82
N PRO A 57 8.29 1.32 8.63
CA PRO A 57 8.75 2.56 9.30
C PRO A 57 9.64 2.28 10.49
N ASP A 58 10.72 3.04 10.60
CA ASP A 58 11.62 3.04 11.76
C ASP A 58 11.18 4.05 12.84
N ALA A 59 12.00 4.24 13.87
CA ALA A 59 11.68 5.14 14.98
C ALA A 59 11.52 6.61 14.54
N ASP A 60 12.33 7.05 13.56
CA ASP A 60 12.30 8.41 13.03
C ASP A 60 11.04 8.62 12.18
N ASP A 61 10.64 7.64 11.37
CA ASP A 61 9.38 7.66 10.63
C ASP A 61 8.16 7.77 11.55
N LEU A 62 8.18 6.96 12.62
CA LEU A 62 7.10 6.99 13.61
C LEU A 62 7.06 8.33 14.36
N GLN A 63 8.21 8.94 14.62
CA GLN A 63 8.27 10.27 15.22
C GLN A 63 7.70 11.32 14.26
N GLN A 64 8.10 11.31 12.99
CA GLN A 64 7.55 12.21 11.95
C GLN A 64 6.04 12.06 11.82
N ALA A 65 5.53 10.82 11.85
CA ALA A 65 4.09 10.57 11.79
C ALA A 65 3.34 11.14 13.02
N ARG A 66 3.91 11.03 14.23
CA ARG A 66 3.35 11.63 15.44
C ARG A 66 3.33 13.15 15.36
N GLU A 67 4.42 13.75 14.90
CA GLU A 67 4.53 15.21 14.73
C GLU A 67 3.55 15.72 13.66
N PHE A 68 3.40 15.00 12.56
CA PHE A 68 2.40 15.31 11.55
C PHE A 68 0.98 15.30 12.13
N GLY A 69 0.63 14.27 12.90
CA GLY A 69 -0.67 14.21 13.57
C GLY A 69 -0.90 15.36 14.54
N LYS A 70 0.10 15.68 15.39
CA LYS A 70 0.06 16.80 16.33
C LYS A 70 -0.12 18.13 15.59
N ASN A 71 0.68 18.40 14.57
CA ASN A 71 0.61 19.64 13.79
C ASN A 71 -0.73 19.78 13.06
N SER A 72 -1.29 18.67 12.60
CA SER A 72 -2.62 18.64 11.97
C SER A 72 -3.72 19.01 12.98
N LEU A 73 -3.66 18.47 14.20
CA LEU A 73 -4.59 18.83 15.27
C LEU A 73 -4.48 20.30 15.65
N GLU A 74 -3.26 20.79 15.90
CA GLU A 74 -3.02 22.20 16.21
C GLU A 74 -3.53 23.16 15.12
N LYS A 75 -3.33 22.79 13.85
CA LYS A 75 -3.89 23.57 12.72
C LYS A 75 -5.40 23.61 12.79
N TRP A 76 -6.04 22.49 13.03
CA TRP A 76 -7.49 22.39 13.17
C TRP A 76 -8.01 23.27 14.32
N GLU A 77 -7.42 23.16 15.51
CA GLU A 77 -7.81 23.94 16.70
C GLU A 77 -7.66 25.45 16.46
N LYS A 78 -6.58 25.89 15.82
CA LYS A 78 -6.35 27.29 15.45
C LYS A 78 -7.42 27.81 14.48
N LEU A 79 -7.77 27.05 13.45
CA LEU A 79 -8.83 27.43 12.50
C LEU A 79 -10.19 27.51 13.19
N GLN A 80 -10.51 26.56 14.06
CA GLN A 80 -11.75 26.56 14.84
C GLN A 80 -11.83 27.78 15.76
N ALA A 81 -10.78 28.08 16.51
CA ALA A 81 -10.73 29.22 17.43
C ALA A 81 -10.85 30.57 16.68
N ALA A 82 -10.29 30.65 15.48
CA ALA A 82 -10.35 31.87 14.65
C ALA A 82 -11.64 31.99 13.81
N GLY A 83 -12.49 30.96 13.78
CA GLY A 83 -13.64 30.90 12.86
C GLY A 83 -13.23 30.96 11.39
N THR A 84 -12.01 30.53 11.06
CA THR A 84 -11.44 30.63 9.72
C THR A 84 -11.74 29.35 8.94
N PRO A 85 -12.23 29.42 7.69
CA PRO A 85 -12.46 28.23 6.88
C PRO A 85 -11.13 27.57 6.50
N ILE A 86 -11.17 26.25 6.26
CA ILE A 86 -10.05 25.50 5.69
C ILE A 86 -9.85 26.00 4.25
N THR A 87 -8.63 26.40 3.92
CA THR A 87 -8.25 26.79 2.56
C THR A 87 -7.95 25.58 1.70
N GLU A 88 -8.02 25.73 0.38
CA GLU A 88 -7.67 24.66 -0.55
C GLU A 88 -6.25 24.12 -0.28
N LEU A 89 -6.15 22.81 -0.22
CA LEU A 89 -4.89 22.10 0.04
C LEU A 89 -4.21 21.75 -1.28
N THR A 90 -3.04 22.32 -1.54
CA THR A 90 -2.18 21.94 -2.67
C THR A 90 -1.25 20.81 -2.24
N VAL A 91 -1.16 19.77 -3.07
CA VAL A 91 -0.29 18.60 -2.86
C VAL A 91 0.48 18.28 -4.14
N LYS A 92 1.57 17.50 -4.02
CA LYS A 92 2.32 17.00 -5.17
C LYS A 92 1.46 16.04 -6.00
N GLY A 93 1.60 16.12 -7.30
CA GLY A 93 0.97 15.27 -8.30
C GLY A 93 0.74 16.03 -9.60
N ASN A 94 0.39 15.30 -10.66
CA ASN A 94 0.06 15.84 -11.96
C ASN A 94 -1.37 15.45 -12.34
N PHE A 95 -2.05 16.33 -13.06
CA PHE A 95 -3.33 16.02 -13.68
C PHE A 95 -3.22 16.24 -15.20
N PRO A 96 -3.67 15.32 -16.06
CA PRO A 96 -4.29 14.03 -15.71
C PRO A 96 -3.32 13.08 -14.98
N TYR A 97 -3.83 12.24 -14.08
CA TYR A 97 -3.03 11.27 -13.35
C TYR A 97 -2.32 10.32 -14.29
N LYS A 98 -1.16 9.83 -13.85
CA LYS A 98 -0.39 8.84 -14.60
C LYS A 98 -1.25 7.60 -14.90
N GLN A 99 -1.41 7.34 -16.18
CA GLN A 99 -2.10 6.11 -16.61
C GLN A 99 -1.18 4.91 -16.37
N LEU A 100 -1.68 3.95 -15.60
CA LEU A 100 -0.98 2.69 -15.43
C LEU A 100 -1.17 1.85 -16.70
N THR A 101 -0.09 1.47 -17.34
CA THR A 101 -0.14 0.44 -18.37
C THR A 101 -0.56 -0.87 -17.69
N PRO A 102 -1.61 -1.55 -18.15
CA PRO A 102 -1.96 -2.85 -17.62
C PRO A 102 -0.76 -3.79 -17.70
N GLY A 103 -0.21 -4.15 -16.54
CA GLY A 103 0.87 -5.14 -16.48
C GLY A 103 0.36 -6.53 -16.88
N VAL A 104 1.28 -7.44 -17.20
CA VAL A 104 0.93 -8.86 -17.39
C VAL A 104 0.28 -9.35 -16.08
N PRO A 105 -0.90 -10.00 -16.16
CA PRO A 105 -1.49 -10.61 -15.00
C PRO A 105 -0.49 -11.57 -14.35
N ALA A 106 -0.19 -11.37 -13.08
CA ALA A 106 0.75 -12.20 -12.34
C ALA A 106 0.32 -12.26 -10.87
N CYS A 107 0.56 -13.40 -10.24
CA CYS A 107 0.33 -13.62 -8.82
C CYS A 107 1.39 -14.57 -8.27
N PRO A 108 1.65 -14.60 -6.96
CA PRO A 108 2.52 -15.59 -6.35
C PRO A 108 2.02 -17.01 -6.59
N THR A 109 2.95 -17.91 -6.92
CA THR A 109 2.71 -19.35 -7.16
C THR A 109 3.42 -20.20 -6.13
N CYS A 110 3.05 -21.47 -6.01
CA CYS A 110 3.75 -22.43 -5.18
C CYS A 110 4.95 -23.01 -5.93
N THR A 111 6.03 -23.27 -5.19
CA THR A 111 7.14 -24.13 -5.62
C THR A 111 6.89 -25.57 -5.20
N ASP A 112 7.78 -26.49 -5.62
CA ASP A 112 7.73 -27.91 -5.24
C ASP A 112 7.86 -28.15 -3.72
N GLY A 113 8.34 -27.16 -2.97
CA GLY A 113 8.41 -27.20 -1.50
C GLY A 113 7.07 -26.98 -0.80
N CYS A 114 5.98 -26.74 -1.51
CA CYS A 114 4.67 -26.51 -0.93
C CYS A 114 4.01 -27.83 -0.53
N PHE A 115 3.63 -27.95 0.74
CA PHE A 115 2.86 -29.10 1.26
C PHE A 115 1.42 -28.72 1.63
N ALA A 116 0.88 -27.67 1.03
CA ALA A 116 -0.52 -27.23 1.17
C ALA A 116 -0.97 -27.00 2.63
N CYS A 117 -0.14 -26.36 3.47
CA CYS A 117 -0.47 -26.12 4.88
C CYS A 117 -1.62 -25.11 5.09
N GLY A 118 -1.98 -24.30 4.08
CA GLY A 118 -3.07 -23.32 4.16
C GLY A 118 -2.71 -21.96 4.75
N GLU A 119 -1.53 -21.75 5.33
CA GLU A 119 -1.14 -20.47 5.97
C GLU A 119 -1.30 -19.27 5.01
N CYS A 120 -0.95 -19.46 3.74
CA CYS A 120 -1.12 -18.42 2.72
C CYS A 120 -2.59 -18.05 2.43
N ILE A 121 -3.54 -18.92 2.73
CA ILE A 121 -4.98 -18.65 2.61
C ILE A 121 -5.40 -17.70 3.72
N GLU A 122 -4.98 -17.97 4.96
CA GLU A 122 -5.33 -17.19 6.14
C GLU A 122 -4.79 -15.75 6.08
N VAL A 123 -3.56 -15.58 5.56
CA VAL A 123 -2.95 -14.24 5.46
C VAL A 123 -3.38 -13.44 4.23
N CYS A 124 -4.20 -14.00 3.35
CA CYS A 124 -4.62 -13.32 2.12
C CYS A 124 -5.75 -12.31 2.38
N PRO A 125 -5.51 -10.99 2.29
CA PRO A 125 -6.51 -9.98 2.64
C PRO A 125 -7.69 -9.91 1.66
N THR A 126 -7.55 -10.48 0.47
CA THR A 126 -8.59 -10.48 -0.58
C THR A 126 -9.21 -11.86 -0.80
N HIS A 127 -8.83 -12.86 0.01
CA HIS A 127 -9.27 -14.25 -0.16
C HIS A 127 -9.08 -14.77 -1.59
N ALA A 128 -7.96 -14.37 -2.20
CA ALA A 128 -7.58 -14.79 -3.55
C ALA A 128 -6.97 -16.19 -3.58
N ILE A 129 -6.64 -16.77 -2.42
CA ILE A 129 -5.94 -18.05 -2.31
C ILE A 129 -6.88 -19.10 -1.71
N HIS A 130 -6.89 -20.28 -2.27
CA HIS A 130 -7.73 -21.40 -1.85
C HIS A 130 -7.05 -22.74 -2.13
N PHE A 131 -7.57 -23.80 -1.56
CA PHE A 131 -7.18 -25.15 -1.94
C PHE A 131 -7.73 -25.49 -3.32
N SER A 132 -7.01 -26.31 -4.09
CA SER A 132 -7.56 -26.99 -5.27
C SER A 132 -8.79 -27.82 -4.91
N GLU A 133 -9.60 -28.21 -5.90
CA GLU A 133 -10.82 -29.00 -5.67
C GLU A 133 -10.54 -30.31 -4.92
N ASP A 134 -9.41 -30.97 -5.20
CA ASP A 134 -8.97 -32.20 -4.55
C ASP A 134 -8.18 -31.97 -3.23
N GLN A 135 -8.02 -30.70 -2.81
CA GLN A 135 -7.28 -30.27 -1.64
C GLN A 135 -5.79 -30.64 -1.62
N SER A 136 -5.24 -31.01 -2.75
CA SER A 136 -3.85 -31.46 -2.86
C SER A 136 -2.85 -30.31 -3.07
N SER A 137 -3.32 -29.15 -3.50
CA SER A 137 -2.50 -27.99 -3.83
C SER A 137 -3.16 -26.66 -3.46
N ILE A 138 -2.39 -25.59 -3.56
CA ILE A 138 -2.85 -24.22 -3.31
C ILE A 138 -2.92 -23.47 -4.65
N GLU A 139 -4.07 -22.89 -4.91
CA GLU A 139 -4.33 -22.08 -6.10
C GLU A 139 -4.51 -20.60 -5.74
N THR A 140 -4.31 -19.72 -6.73
CA THR A 140 -4.47 -18.28 -6.55
C THR A 140 -5.34 -17.71 -7.68
N ASP A 141 -6.45 -17.09 -7.31
CA ASP A 141 -7.25 -16.29 -8.24
C ASP A 141 -6.51 -14.99 -8.57
N ILE A 142 -5.97 -14.93 -9.79
CA ILE A 142 -5.18 -13.81 -10.29
C ILE A 142 -5.98 -12.50 -10.35
N HIS A 143 -7.31 -12.57 -10.51
CA HIS A 143 -8.17 -11.40 -10.61
C HIS A 143 -8.50 -10.78 -9.23
N LYS A 144 -8.40 -11.58 -8.17
CA LYS A 144 -8.55 -11.10 -6.78
C LYS A 144 -7.22 -10.71 -6.15
N CYS A 145 -6.10 -11.16 -6.72
CA CYS A 145 -4.78 -10.93 -6.15
C CYS A 145 -4.33 -9.47 -6.31
N ILE A 146 -4.13 -8.78 -5.18
CA ILE A 146 -3.61 -7.39 -5.15
C ILE A 146 -2.09 -7.32 -5.11
N LYS A 147 -1.38 -8.43 -5.25
CA LYS A 147 0.10 -8.51 -5.29
C LYS A 147 0.79 -7.97 -4.03
N CYS A 148 0.15 -8.09 -2.88
CA CYS A 148 0.70 -7.61 -1.60
C CYS A 148 1.84 -8.46 -1.04
N CYS A 149 2.09 -9.65 -1.61
CA CYS A 149 3.12 -10.62 -1.21
C CYS A 149 3.06 -11.10 0.26
N ALA A 150 1.96 -10.90 0.98
CA ALA A 150 1.80 -11.44 2.32
C ALA A 150 1.99 -12.96 2.33
N CYS A 151 1.38 -13.67 1.37
CA CYS A 151 1.53 -15.11 1.23
C CYS A 151 2.97 -15.59 0.95
N VAL A 152 3.82 -14.74 0.39
CA VAL A 152 5.25 -15.02 0.19
C VAL A 152 6.00 -14.83 1.51
N LYS A 153 5.79 -13.68 2.17
CA LYS A 153 6.48 -13.32 3.42
C LYS A 153 6.14 -14.22 4.61
N TYR A 154 4.91 -14.71 4.67
CA TYR A 154 4.43 -15.54 5.78
C TYR A 154 4.41 -17.05 5.47
N CYS A 155 4.96 -17.47 4.33
CA CYS A 155 5.07 -18.90 4.03
C CYS A 155 6.11 -19.54 4.94
N PRO A 156 5.74 -20.50 5.83
CA PRO A 156 6.69 -21.08 6.77
C PRO A 156 7.75 -21.97 6.10
N ASN A 157 7.53 -22.34 4.83
CA ASN A 157 8.47 -23.17 4.06
C ASN A 157 9.14 -22.42 2.92
N GLU A 158 8.95 -21.09 2.86
CA GLU A 158 9.46 -20.30 1.73
C GLU A 158 9.05 -20.86 0.35
N ALA A 159 7.92 -21.54 0.31
CA ALA A 159 7.41 -22.25 -0.87
C ALA A 159 6.40 -21.45 -1.69
N ARG A 160 6.30 -20.15 -1.47
CA ARG A 160 5.54 -19.21 -2.29
C ARG A 160 6.49 -18.19 -2.89
N GLU A 161 6.45 -18.06 -4.19
CA GLU A 161 7.30 -17.09 -4.89
C GLU A 161 6.51 -16.28 -5.90
N PHE A 162 7.02 -15.08 -6.18
CA PHE A 162 6.53 -14.24 -7.27
C PHE A 162 7.46 -14.47 -8.47
N SER A 163 7.33 -15.65 -9.10
CA SER A 163 8.18 -16.02 -10.22
C SER A 163 7.77 -15.26 -11.48
N THR A 164 8.71 -14.64 -12.16
CA THR A 164 8.75 -14.26 -13.57
C THR A 164 8.45 -12.84 -14.02
N CYS A 165 8.05 -11.90 -13.19
CA CYS A 165 7.81 -10.54 -13.75
C CYS A 165 9.01 -9.58 -13.68
N TRP A 166 10.11 -9.94 -13.00
CA TRP A 166 11.24 -9.01 -12.75
C TRP A 166 12.56 -9.37 -13.45
N ARG A 167 12.62 -10.50 -14.17
CA ARG A 167 13.87 -10.98 -14.81
C ARG A 167 13.98 -10.76 -16.31
N SER A 168 13.09 -9.99 -16.92
CA SER A 168 13.07 -9.81 -18.38
C SER A 168 13.07 -8.36 -18.84
N GLU A 169 13.74 -7.47 -18.14
CA GLU A 169 14.15 -6.17 -18.70
C GLU A 169 15.59 -5.91 -18.26
N GLU A 170 16.53 -6.58 -18.89
CA GLU A 170 17.90 -6.10 -19.13
C GLU A 170 17.95 -5.40 -20.46
#